data_465e1fb25c9dff1a491547d32dc0fa8a
#
_entry.id   465e1fb25c9dff1a491547d32dc0fa8a
#
_cell.length_a   1.000
_cell.length_b   1.000
_cell.length_c   1.000
_cell.angle_alpha   90.00
_cell.angle_beta   90.00
_cell.angle_gamma   90.00
#
_symmetry.space_group_name_H-M   'P 1'
#
loop_
_entity.id
_entity.type
_entity.pdbx_description
1 polymer ?
#
loop_
_entity_poly.entity_id
_entity_poly.type
_entity_poly.pdbx_seq_one_letter_code
_entity_poly.pdbx_strand_id
1 'polypeptide(L)'
;VVNLIDTVRMADDLARAREGSDCVIACMHWGEEYMRHPSKEQRRLADFLHRRGADVVIGSHPHVVQPATTDGQSVTVYSLGNFVSNQRKRYCDGGIIAEVEVVKDSDGECRYSLRITPVWVALPGYRILPPEAAGAEYGKGATKYSDYEQFMRDTELLFVRGLK
;
A
#
# COMPACT_ATOMS: atom_id res chain seq x y z
N VAL A 1 -10.09 19.10 -1.77
CA VAL A 1 -9.39 19.69 -0.60
C VAL A 1 -8.62 18.58 0.08
N VAL A 2 -7.31 18.75 0.26
CA VAL A 2 -6.47 17.80 1.00
C VAL A 2 -6.19 18.42 2.37
N ASN A 3 -6.46 17.67 3.44
CA ASN A 3 -6.14 18.11 4.79
C ASN A 3 -4.65 17.92 5.08
N LEU A 4 -4.04 18.88 5.74
CA LEU A 4 -2.69 18.71 6.30
C LEU A 4 -2.72 17.69 7.44
N ILE A 5 -1.57 17.03 7.67
CA ILE A 5 -1.41 16.11 8.80
C ILE A 5 -1.44 16.93 10.10
N ASP A 6 -2.55 16.79 10.82
CA ASP A 6 -2.80 17.42 12.12
C ASP A 6 -3.35 16.34 13.07
N THR A 7 -2.53 15.90 13.99
CA THR A 7 -2.86 14.78 14.87
C THR A 7 -4.02 15.07 15.85
N VAL A 8 -4.29 16.34 16.16
CA VAL A 8 -5.45 16.70 17.00
C VAL A 8 -6.73 16.50 16.20
N ARG A 9 -6.80 17.10 15.01
CA ARG A 9 -7.97 16.93 14.10
C ARG A 9 -8.18 15.49 13.69
N MET A 10 -7.10 14.77 13.38
CA MET A 10 -7.16 13.35 13.02
C MET A 10 -7.73 12.50 14.16
N ALA A 11 -7.39 12.79 15.43
CA ALA A 11 -7.95 12.08 16.57
C ALA A 11 -9.47 12.28 16.69
N ASP A 12 -9.94 13.53 16.50
CA ASP A 12 -11.36 13.86 16.55
C ASP A 12 -12.12 13.23 15.36
N ASP A 13 -11.52 13.23 14.15
CA ASP A 13 -12.11 12.63 12.96
C ASP A 13 -12.24 11.10 13.12
N LEU A 14 -11.21 10.44 13.65
CA LEU A 14 -11.23 9.00 13.90
C LEU A 14 -12.28 8.62 14.97
N ALA A 15 -12.38 9.41 16.05
CA ALA A 15 -13.40 9.18 17.06
C ALA A 15 -14.81 9.25 16.46
N ARG A 16 -15.10 10.27 15.66
CA ARG A 16 -16.40 10.39 14.96
C ARG A 16 -16.63 9.26 13.95
N ALA A 17 -15.60 8.85 13.21
CA ALA A 17 -15.72 7.75 12.26
C ALA A 17 -16.07 6.44 12.97
N ARG A 18 -15.47 6.19 14.12
CA ARG A 18 -15.71 4.97 14.92
C ARG A 18 -17.13 4.87 15.47
N GLU A 19 -17.80 5.97 15.82
CA GLU A 19 -19.15 5.98 16.39
C GLU A 19 -20.21 5.30 15.48
N GLY A 20 -19.99 5.26 14.16
CA GLY A 20 -20.94 4.71 13.20
C GLY A 20 -20.40 3.60 12.32
N SER A 21 -19.22 3.04 12.63
CA SER A 21 -18.54 2.10 11.74
C SER A 21 -17.93 0.90 12.47
N ASP A 22 -18.04 -0.27 11.88
CA ASP A 22 -17.36 -1.48 12.34
C ASP A 22 -15.86 -1.50 11.94
N CYS A 23 -15.52 -0.81 10.84
CA CYS A 23 -14.16 -0.70 10.32
C CYS A 23 -13.86 0.74 9.89
N VAL A 24 -12.75 1.29 10.35
CA VAL A 24 -12.27 2.63 9.98
C VAL A 24 -11.00 2.53 9.16
N ILE A 25 -11.03 3.11 7.96
CA ILE A 25 -9.89 3.15 7.03
C ILE A 25 -9.34 4.56 6.95
N ALA A 26 -8.06 4.74 7.29
CA ALA A 26 -7.34 6.01 7.15
C ALA A 26 -6.48 6.01 5.89
N CYS A 27 -6.77 6.93 4.95
CA CYS A 27 -5.97 7.13 3.74
C CYS A 27 -4.99 8.28 3.96
N MET A 28 -3.69 7.98 3.83
CA MET A 28 -2.60 8.91 4.11
C MET A 28 -1.83 9.27 2.84
N HIS A 29 -1.45 10.55 2.74
CA HIS A 29 -0.50 11.03 1.75
C HIS A 29 0.72 11.58 2.50
N TRP A 30 1.79 10.78 2.57
CA TRP A 30 2.89 10.98 3.51
C TRP A 30 4.23 10.42 3.03
N GLY A 31 5.29 10.66 3.80
CA GLY A 31 6.62 10.09 3.58
C GLY A 31 7.44 10.91 2.62
N GLU A 32 8.50 10.30 2.11
CA GLU A 32 9.46 10.89 1.19
C GLU A 32 9.41 10.19 -0.17
N GLU A 33 9.45 10.97 -1.25
CA GLU A 33 9.46 10.43 -2.61
C GLU A 33 10.62 9.45 -2.83
N TYR A 34 10.32 8.34 -3.47
CA TYR A 34 11.28 7.32 -3.94
C TYR A 34 11.96 6.50 -2.83
N MET A 35 11.58 6.70 -1.57
CA MET A 35 12.10 5.92 -0.45
C MET A 35 11.30 4.62 -0.30
N ARG A 36 11.97 3.46 -0.45
CA ARG A 36 11.33 2.13 -0.37
C ARG A 36 11.04 1.64 1.05
N HIS A 37 11.56 2.33 2.04
CA HIS A 37 11.30 2.04 3.45
C HIS A 37 10.59 3.22 4.10
N PRO A 38 9.56 2.96 4.91
CA PRO A 38 8.84 4.02 5.58
C PRO A 38 9.76 4.77 6.55
N SER A 39 9.63 6.09 6.59
CA SER A 39 10.34 6.95 7.52
C SER A 39 9.91 6.70 8.98
N LYS A 40 10.68 7.22 9.92
CA LYS A 40 10.29 7.17 11.35
C LYS A 40 8.97 7.88 11.59
N GLU A 41 8.72 8.96 10.86
CA GLU A 41 7.49 9.72 10.97
C GLU A 41 6.27 8.94 10.45
N GLN A 42 6.40 8.26 9.30
CA GLN A 42 5.33 7.38 8.80
C GLN A 42 4.97 6.30 9.82
N ARG A 43 5.97 5.64 10.42
CA ARG A 43 5.73 4.61 11.46
C ARG A 43 5.03 5.20 12.68
N ARG A 44 5.51 6.35 13.19
CA ARG A 44 4.90 7.05 14.32
C ARG A 44 3.44 7.45 14.06
N LEU A 45 3.15 7.93 12.86
CA LEU A 45 1.78 8.28 12.45
C LEU A 45 0.89 7.04 12.29
N ALA A 46 1.39 5.94 11.70
CA ALA A 46 0.63 4.69 11.62
C ALA A 46 0.25 4.17 13.01
N ASP A 47 1.22 4.11 13.93
CA ASP A 47 0.97 3.73 15.33
C ASP A 47 -0.03 4.65 16.02
N PHE A 48 0.05 5.95 15.75
CA PHE A 48 -0.92 6.92 16.27
C PHE A 48 -2.33 6.66 15.75
N LEU A 49 -2.49 6.45 14.43
CA LEU A 49 -3.77 6.19 13.80
C LEU A 49 -4.44 4.93 14.36
N HIS A 50 -3.68 3.83 14.49
CA HIS A 50 -4.19 2.59 15.08
C HIS A 50 -4.62 2.78 16.54
N ARG A 51 -3.81 3.44 17.38
CA ARG A 51 -4.20 3.75 18.76
C ARG A 51 -5.41 4.66 18.87
N ARG A 52 -5.75 5.40 17.83
CA ARG A 52 -6.93 6.29 17.76
C ARG A 52 -8.12 5.66 17.05
N GLY A 53 -8.04 4.37 16.69
CA GLY A 53 -9.16 3.59 16.19
C GLY A 53 -9.21 3.40 14.67
N ALA A 54 -8.15 3.70 13.93
CA ALA A 54 -8.04 3.24 12.55
C ALA A 54 -7.68 1.74 12.55
N ASP A 55 -8.45 0.93 11.84
CA ASP A 55 -8.17 -0.49 11.66
C ASP A 55 -7.25 -0.72 10.47
N VAL A 56 -7.43 0.07 9.42
CA VAL A 56 -6.66 -0.03 8.19
C VAL A 56 -6.05 1.34 7.87
N VAL A 57 -4.74 1.36 7.60
CA VAL A 57 -4.01 2.55 7.17
C VAL A 57 -3.43 2.31 5.78
N ILE A 58 -3.83 3.13 4.80
CA ILE A 58 -3.37 3.05 3.41
C ILE A 58 -2.59 4.30 3.05
N GLY A 59 -1.31 4.13 2.76
CA GLY A 59 -0.40 5.22 2.40
C GLY A 59 -0.18 5.39 0.90
N SER A 60 0.11 6.62 0.51
CA SER A 60 0.50 7.04 -0.83
C SER A 60 1.52 8.18 -0.75
N HIS A 61 2.01 8.68 -1.85
CA HIS A 61 2.99 9.75 -2.06
C HIS A 61 4.40 9.27 -2.42
N PRO A 62 5.03 8.25 -1.81
CA PRO A 62 6.41 7.89 -2.14
C PRO A 62 6.65 7.48 -3.60
N HIS A 63 5.60 7.25 -4.39
CA HIS A 63 5.67 6.78 -5.79
C HIS A 63 6.38 5.42 -5.98
N VAL A 64 6.75 4.78 -4.90
CA VAL A 64 7.33 3.42 -4.86
C VAL A 64 6.58 2.60 -3.82
N VAL A 65 6.52 1.31 -4.03
CA VAL A 65 5.94 0.38 -3.05
C VAL A 65 6.80 0.37 -1.79
N GLN A 66 6.15 0.54 -0.64
CA GLN A 66 6.75 0.34 0.69
C GLN A 66 6.13 -0.89 1.36
N PRO A 67 6.76 -1.45 2.40
CA PRO A 67 6.23 -2.59 3.14
C PRO A 67 4.79 -2.41 3.61
N ALA A 68 4.11 -3.53 3.81
CA ALA A 68 2.82 -3.60 4.49
C ALA A 68 2.91 -4.61 5.63
N THR A 69 2.09 -4.41 6.66
CA THR A 69 2.05 -5.27 7.86
C THR A 69 0.61 -5.53 8.27
N THR A 70 0.36 -6.69 8.85
CA THR A 70 -0.87 -7.01 9.58
C THR A 70 -0.53 -7.92 10.76
N ASP A 71 -1.29 -7.76 11.84
CA ASP A 71 -1.29 -8.64 13.02
C ASP A 71 -2.61 -9.40 13.17
N GLY A 72 -3.49 -9.31 12.17
CA GLY A 72 -4.84 -9.87 12.18
C GLY A 72 -5.87 -8.98 12.86
N GLN A 73 -5.45 -7.94 13.58
CA GLN A 73 -6.33 -6.94 14.22
C GLN A 73 -6.26 -5.59 13.52
N SER A 74 -5.19 -5.34 12.78
CA SER A 74 -4.99 -4.11 12.01
C SER A 74 -4.17 -4.36 10.74
N VAL A 75 -4.24 -3.41 9.80
CA VAL A 75 -3.47 -3.44 8.55
C VAL A 75 -2.82 -2.08 8.32
N THR A 76 -1.53 -2.08 7.99
CA THR A 76 -0.84 -0.89 7.48
C THR A 76 -0.20 -1.20 6.13
N VAL A 77 -0.54 -0.42 5.11
CA VAL A 77 0.15 -0.38 3.82
C VAL A 77 0.82 0.98 3.71
N TYR A 78 2.15 1.04 3.87
CA TYR A 78 2.85 2.33 3.94
C TYR A 78 2.87 3.10 2.63
N SER A 79 2.93 2.41 1.48
CA SER A 79 2.75 3.01 0.16
C SER A 79 2.35 1.97 -0.88
N LEU A 80 1.30 2.27 -1.64
CA LEU A 80 0.83 1.45 -2.76
C LEU A 80 1.73 1.55 -4.01
N GLY A 81 2.63 2.53 -4.08
CA GLY A 81 3.36 2.85 -5.31
C GLY A 81 2.48 3.53 -6.35
N ASN A 82 2.82 3.34 -7.62
CA ASN A 82 2.11 3.92 -8.77
C ASN A 82 1.20 2.90 -9.45
N PHE A 83 -0.11 3.17 -9.52
CA PHE A 83 -1.05 2.30 -10.23
C PHE A 83 -1.09 2.63 -11.73
N VAL A 84 -1.32 3.91 -12.09
CA VAL A 84 -1.19 4.41 -13.47
C VAL A 84 -0.26 5.61 -13.46
N SER A 85 0.91 5.50 -14.11
CA SER A 85 1.92 6.55 -14.03
C SER A 85 2.84 6.55 -15.25
N ASN A 86 3.35 7.74 -15.60
CA ASN A 86 4.41 7.91 -16.58
C ASN A 86 5.82 7.96 -15.95
N GLN A 87 5.94 7.80 -14.66
CA GLN A 87 7.26 7.78 -14.02
C GLN A 87 8.01 6.49 -14.36
N ARG A 88 9.28 6.63 -14.77
CA ARG A 88 10.16 5.52 -15.18
C ARG A 88 11.44 5.42 -14.36
N LYS A 89 11.53 6.23 -13.30
CA LYS A 89 12.57 6.04 -12.29
C LYS A 89 12.39 4.64 -11.67
N ARG A 90 13.50 4.01 -11.34
CA ARG A 90 13.50 2.68 -10.72
C ARG A 90 12.48 2.59 -9.58
N TYR A 91 11.65 1.55 -9.63
CA TYR A 91 10.53 1.25 -8.73
C TYR A 91 9.30 2.16 -8.83
N CYS A 92 9.29 3.19 -9.73
CA CYS A 92 8.13 4.06 -9.94
C CYS A 92 7.23 3.60 -11.09
N ASP A 93 7.58 2.53 -11.75
CA ASP A 93 6.96 1.97 -12.96
C ASP A 93 5.92 0.87 -12.63
N GLY A 94 5.52 0.78 -11.39
CA GLY A 94 4.50 -0.12 -10.90
C GLY A 94 4.05 0.19 -9.47
N GLY A 95 3.15 -0.63 -8.98
CA GLY A 95 2.57 -0.52 -7.65
C GLY A 95 2.05 -1.86 -7.15
N ILE A 96 1.12 -1.80 -6.22
CA ILE A 96 0.43 -2.97 -5.68
C ILE A 96 -1.08 -2.74 -5.63
N ILE A 97 -1.83 -3.84 -5.77
CA ILE A 97 -3.21 -3.94 -5.30
C ILE A 97 -3.15 -4.57 -3.91
N ALA A 98 -3.67 -3.87 -2.91
CA ALA A 98 -3.82 -4.38 -1.55
C ALA A 98 -5.28 -4.78 -1.33
N GLU A 99 -5.55 -6.06 -1.15
CA GLU A 99 -6.87 -6.58 -0.82
C GLU A 99 -6.92 -6.82 0.69
N VAL A 100 -7.77 -6.08 1.37
CA VAL A 100 -8.02 -6.25 2.81
C VAL A 100 -9.36 -6.96 2.98
N GLU A 101 -9.32 -8.17 3.48
CA GLU A 101 -10.51 -8.89 3.89
C GLU A 101 -10.84 -8.56 5.35
N VAL A 102 -12.09 -8.20 5.61
CA VAL A 102 -12.59 -7.88 6.95
C VAL A 102 -13.66 -8.91 7.31
N VAL A 103 -13.43 -9.66 8.36
CA VAL A 103 -14.39 -10.66 8.87
C VAL A 103 -14.82 -10.26 10.27
N LYS A 104 -16.11 -9.95 10.43
CA LYS A 104 -16.73 -9.68 11.74
C LYS A 104 -17.26 -10.98 12.31
N ASP A 105 -16.81 -11.34 13.50
CA ASP A 105 -17.25 -12.56 14.19
C ASP A 105 -18.58 -12.37 14.95
N SER A 106 -19.07 -13.45 15.57
CA SER A 106 -20.32 -13.44 16.33
C SER A 106 -20.29 -12.51 17.56
N ASP A 107 -19.10 -12.22 18.06
CA ASP A 107 -18.92 -11.38 19.25
C ASP A 107 -18.78 -9.89 18.86
N GLY A 108 -18.82 -9.62 17.55
CA GLY A 108 -18.73 -8.28 16.96
C GLY A 108 -17.32 -7.78 16.71
N GLU A 109 -16.31 -8.61 16.97
CA GLU A 109 -14.89 -8.27 16.71
C GLU A 109 -14.53 -8.48 15.24
N CYS A 110 -13.77 -7.53 14.68
CA CYS A 110 -13.27 -7.63 13.31
C CYS A 110 -11.86 -8.21 13.25
N ARG A 111 -11.66 -9.11 12.30
CA ARG A 111 -10.34 -9.66 11.94
C ARG A 111 -9.98 -9.26 10.53
N TYR A 112 -8.71 -9.02 10.31
CA TYR A 112 -8.20 -8.47 9.06
C TYR A 112 -7.16 -9.42 8.46
N SER A 113 -7.30 -9.70 7.17
CA SER A 113 -6.25 -10.35 6.38
C SER A 113 -5.84 -9.46 5.22
N LEU A 114 -4.61 -9.59 4.76
CA LEU A 114 -4.03 -8.76 3.70
C LEU A 114 -3.43 -9.64 2.62
N ARG A 115 -3.87 -9.44 1.37
CA ARG A 115 -3.24 -10.00 0.18
C ARG A 115 -2.69 -8.90 -0.69
N ILE A 116 -1.47 -9.08 -1.18
CA ILE A 116 -0.77 -8.12 -2.02
C ILE A 116 -0.56 -8.72 -3.41
N THR A 117 -0.95 -7.97 -4.43
CA THR A 117 -0.69 -8.31 -5.83
C THR A 117 0.15 -7.19 -6.47
N PRO A 118 1.43 -7.43 -6.78
CA PRO A 118 2.23 -6.47 -7.55
C PRO A 118 1.64 -6.24 -8.94
N VAL A 119 1.75 -5.01 -9.43
CA VAL A 119 1.30 -4.64 -10.77
C VAL A 119 2.31 -3.73 -11.46
N TRP A 120 2.46 -3.91 -12.76
CA TRP A 120 3.37 -3.14 -13.60
C TRP A 120 2.61 -2.21 -14.53
N VAL A 121 3.15 -1.01 -14.79
CA VAL A 121 2.58 -0.07 -15.76
C VAL A 121 3.27 -0.23 -17.11
N ALA A 122 2.59 -0.87 -18.04
CA ALA A 122 3.11 -1.12 -19.39
C ALA A 122 2.94 0.10 -20.31
N LEU A 123 3.99 0.42 -21.10
CA LEU A 123 3.99 1.44 -22.12
C LEU A 123 4.11 0.82 -23.53
N PRO A 124 3.56 1.50 -24.54
CA PRO A 124 2.69 2.66 -24.51
C PRO A 124 1.27 2.25 -24.03
N GLY A 125 0.42 3.18 -23.65
CA GLY A 125 -0.97 2.89 -23.34
C GLY A 125 -1.26 2.71 -21.85
N TYR A 126 -0.27 2.73 -20.98
CA TYR A 126 -0.42 2.75 -19.51
C TYR A 126 -1.30 1.61 -18.97
N ARG A 127 -1.17 0.41 -19.56
CA ARG A 127 -1.92 -0.76 -19.11
C ARG A 127 -1.31 -1.32 -17.83
N ILE A 128 -2.17 -1.73 -16.93
CA ILE A 128 -1.76 -2.39 -15.69
C ILE A 128 -1.62 -3.88 -15.96
N LEU A 129 -0.44 -4.42 -15.76
CA LEU A 129 -0.13 -5.84 -15.96
C LEU A 129 0.04 -6.54 -14.61
N PRO A 130 -0.75 -7.57 -14.32
CA PRO A 130 -0.53 -8.46 -13.17
C PRO A 130 0.68 -9.37 -13.41
N PRO A 131 1.11 -10.17 -12.39
CA PRO A 131 2.33 -10.96 -12.43
C PRO A 131 2.50 -11.89 -13.64
N GLU A 132 1.42 -12.47 -14.18
CA GLU A 132 1.53 -13.44 -15.28
C GLU A 132 1.40 -12.83 -16.67
N ALA A 133 0.96 -11.57 -16.79
CA ALA A 133 0.58 -10.99 -18.07
C ALA A 133 1.77 -10.48 -18.92
N ALA A 134 2.91 -10.16 -18.32
CA ALA A 134 4.02 -9.51 -19.05
C ALA A 134 4.73 -10.44 -20.05
N GLY A 135 4.72 -11.75 -19.81
CA GLY A 135 5.29 -12.71 -20.77
C GLY A 135 4.58 -12.71 -22.12
N ALA A 136 3.26 -12.48 -22.12
CA ALA A 136 2.47 -12.32 -23.34
C ALA A 136 2.65 -10.94 -23.99
N GLU A 137 2.92 -9.90 -23.17
CA GLU A 137 3.03 -8.51 -23.61
C GLU A 137 4.36 -8.16 -24.25
N TYR A 138 5.49 -8.59 -23.65
CA TYR A 138 6.82 -8.12 -24.07
C TYR A 138 7.68 -9.19 -24.72
N GLY A 139 7.32 -10.45 -24.61
CA GLY A 139 8.19 -11.54 -25.00
C GLY A 139 9.41 -11.71 -24.05
N LYS A 140 9.76 -12.93 -23.74
CA LYS A 140 10.92 -13.24 -22.90
C LYS A 140 12.21 -12.78 -23.62
N GLY A 141 13.04 -12.00 -22.91
CA GLY A 141 14.31 -11.50 -23.45
C GLY A 141 14.30 -10.04 -23.91
N ALA A 142 13.14 -9.36 -23.96
CA ALA A 142 13.08 -7.91 -24.17
C ALA A 142 13.54 -7.15 -22.91
N THR A 143 14.20 -5.99 -23.10
CA THR A 143 14.65 -5.14 -21.97
C THR A 143 13.50 -4.79 -21.02
N LYS A 144 12.34 -4.45 -21.57
CA LYS A 144 11.15 -4.16 -20.77
C LYS A 144 10.66 -5.36 -19.95
N TYR A 145 10.86 -6.56 -20.43
CA TYR A 145 10.53 -7.78 -19.68
C TYR A 145 11.48 -7.97 -18.49
N SER A 146 12.78 -7.68 -18.68
CA SER A 146 13.76 -7.73 -17.60
C SER A 146 13.45 -6.72 -16.48
N ASP A 147 13.07 -5.49 -16.84
CA ASP A 147 12.68 -4.45 -15.88
C ASP A 147 11.43 -4.86 -15.10
N TYR A 148 10.44 -5.43 -15.78
CA TYR A 148 9.24 -5.99 -15.16
C TYR A 148 9.58 -7.11 -14.17
N GLU A 149 10.35 -8.14 -14.59
CA GLU A 149 10.74 -9.26 -13.71
C GLU A 149 11.48 -8.76 -12.47
N GLN A 150 12.34 -7.76 -12.64
CA GLN A 150 13.08 -7.17 -11.56
C GLN A 150 12.17 -6.41 -10.59
N PHE A 151 11.21 -5.62 -11.11
CA PHE A 151 10.22 -4.93 -10.28
C PHE A 151 9.40 -5.92 -9.46
N MET A 152 8.86 -6.99 -10.09
CA MET A 152 8.04 -8.00 -9.41
C MET A 152 8.83 -8.67 -8.28
N ARG A 153 10.02 -9.20 -8.57
CA ARG A 153 10.88 -9.85 -7.57
C ARG A 153 11.25 -8.93 -6.42
N ASP A 154 11.67 -7.69 -6.73
CA ASP A 154 12.09 -6.75 -5.71
C ASP A 154 10.90 -6.22 -4.87
N THR A 155 9.69 -6.25 -5.42
CA THR A 155 8.46 -5.91 -4.70
C THR A 155 8.04 -7.05 -3.78
N GLU A 156 8.06 -8.29 -4.25
CA GLU A 156 7.77 -9.47 -3.41
C GLU A 156 8.72 -9.55 -2.20
N LEU A 157 10.01 -9.27 -2.39
CA LEU A 157 11.00 -9.29 -1.30
C LEU A 157 10.72 -8.31 -0.17
N LEU A 158 9.97 -7.22 -0.42
CA LEU A 158 9.54 -6.29 0.62
C LEU A 158 8.58 -6.94 1.61
N PHE A 159 7.74 -7.87 1.14
CA PHE A 159 6.72 -8.51 1.96
C PHE A 159 7.23 -9.77 2.66
N VAL A 160 8.11 -10.51 2.03
CA VAL A 160 8.75 -11.69 2.64
C VAL A 160 9.60 -11.30 3.87
N ARG A 161 10.24 -10.11 3.84
CA ARG A 161 11.08 -9.61 4.95
C ARG A 161 10.29 -8.83 6.01
N GLY A 162 9.09 -8.38 5.71
CA GLY A 162 8.25 -7.58 6.60
C GLY A 162 7.33 -8.38 7.53
N LEU A 163 7.27 -9.69 7.37
CA LEU A 163 6.45 -10.61 8.19
C LEU A 163 7.21 -11.23 9.39
N LYS A 164 8.28 -10.55 9.86
CA LYS A 164 9.01 -10.94 11.07
C LYS A 164 8.84 -9.91 12.15
#